data_d065b7c2293cdfc1edba1a13e13130d9
#
_entry.id   d065b7c2293cdfc1edba1a13e13130d9
#
_cell.length_a   1.000
_cell.length_b   1.000
_cell.length_c   1.000
_cell.angle_alpha   90.00
_cell.angle_beta   90.00
_cell.angle_gamma   90.00
#
_symmetry.space_group_name_H-M   'P 1'
#
loop_
_entity.id
_entity.type
_entity.pdbx_description
1 polymer ?
#
loop_
_entity_poly.entity_id
_entity_poly.type
_entity_poly.pdbx_seq_one_letter_code
_entity_poly.pdbx_strand_id
1 'polypeptide(L)'
;MVEVYYYVPQDKVVNCLECGLKLSEWHEKEVHIGLENRKCFSALLNPKDDMDRYKSSAYRCVKLELYPRYCFVADSYLYELGLKHPEIMDLYIESVMPIENYTFGLYRLPECLVTTTVIPDQISLLDRRLDSPILFNSSEELYINNVIEEFKQEYDDLNDRLLYCFLKGSADEGKLELVEEEENSMVAFVDKKIGRAFTIRKPLK
;
A
#
# COMPACT_ATOMS: atom_id res chain seq x y z
N MET A 1 -11.98 -11.25 -16.48
CA MET A 1 -11.82 -11.59 -15.05
C MET A 1 -10.68 -10.78 -14.49
N VAL A 2 -10.66 -10.52 -13.19
CA VAL A 2 -9.56 -9.85 -12.48
C VAL A 2 -8.85 -10.84 -11.60
N GLU A 3 -7.54 -10.65 -11.41
CA GLU A 3 -6.70 -11.46 -10.53
C GLU A 3 -6.47 -10.70 -9.23
N VAL A 4 -6.76 -11.36 -8.11
CA VAL A 4 -6.46 -10.86 -6.76
C VAL A 4 -5.84 -11.97 -5.93
N TYR A 5 -5.24 -11.64 -4.81
CA TYR A 5 -4.44 -12.57 -4.02
C TYR A 5 -4.98 -12.66 -2.60
N TYR A 6 -4.98 -13.86 -2.03
CA TYR A 6 -5.44 -14.08 -0.67
C TYR A 6 -4.51 -15.02 0.09
N TYR A 7 -4.25 -14.73 1.36
CA TYR A 7 -3.40 -15.58 2.19
C TYR A 7 -4.24 -16.52 3.04
N VAL A 8 -4.11 -17.81 2.75
CA VAL A 8 -4.79 -18.90 3.45
C VAL A 8 -3.83 -19.52 4.47
N PRO A 9 -4.24 -19.76 5.73
CA PRO A 9 -3.45 -20.54 6.68
C PRO A 9 -3.08 -21.91 6.11
N GLN A 10 -1.86 -22.37 6.37
CA GLN A 10 -1.28 -23.59 5.76
C GLN A 10 -2.16 -24.83 5.97
N ASP A 11 -2.78 -24.95 7.14
CA ASP A 11 -3.69 -26.05 7.51
C ASP A 11 -5.03 -26.04 6.78
N LYS A 12 -5.42 -24.88 6.22
CA LYS A 12 -6.68 -24.71 5.50
C LYS A 12 -6.53 -24.71 3.97
N VAL A 13 -5.31 -24.78 3.46
CA VAL A 13 -5.05 -24.67 2.01
C VAL A 13 -5.76 -25.75 1.21
N VAL A 14 -5.71 -27.02 1.65
CA VAL A 14 -6.36 -28.15 0.94
C VAL A 14 -7.87 -27.93 0.90
N ASN A 15 -8.47 -27.57 2.02
CA ASN A 15 -9.91 -27.26 2.08
C ASN A 15 -10.28 -26.09 1.16
N CYS A 16 -9.46 -25.04 1.13
CA CYS A 16 -9.67 -23.89 0.25
C CYS A 16 -9.65 -24.31 -1.24
N LEU A 17 -8.72 -25.14 -1.64
CA LEU A 17 -8.58 -25.60 -3.05
C LEU A 17 -9.70 -26.56 -3.45
N GLU A 18 -10.19 -27.41 -2.53
CA GLU A 18 -11.23 -28.40 -2.80
C GLU A 18 -12.66 -27.86 -2.65
N CYS A 19 -12.89 -26.98 -1.67
CA CYS A 19 -14.24 -26.49 -1.31
C CYS A 19 -14.49 -25.04 -1.68
N GLY A 20 -13.46 -24.31 -2.07
CA GLY A 20 -13.52 -22.87 -2.34
C GLY A 20 -13.50 -22.00 -1.08
N LEU A 21 -13.67 -20.70 -1.27
CA LEU A 21 -13.80 -19.69 -0.20
C LEU A 21 -15.28 -19.28 -0.09
N LYS A 22 -16.02 -19.95 0.78
CA LYS A 22 -17.42 -19.62 1.01
C LYS A 22 -17.53 -18.33 1.81
N LEU A 23 -18.21 -17.33 1.27
CA LEU A 23 -18.36 -16.02 1.90
C LEU A 23 -18.94 -16.12 3.33
N SER A 24 -19.83 -17.08 3.60
CA SER A 24 -20.39 -17.32 4.93
C SER A 24 -19.37 -17.74 6.00
N GLU A 25 -18.26 -18.36 5.57
CA GLU A 25 -17.20 -18.87 6.46
C GLU A 25 -15.97 -17.96 6.51
N TRP A 26 -15.70 -17.24 5.41
CA TRP A 26 -14.49 -16.46 5.22
C TRP A 26 -14.70 -14.94 5.26
N HIS A 27 -15.95 -14.45 5.47
CA HIS A 27 -16.14 -13.01 5.56
C HIS A 27 -15.42 -12.44 6.79
N GLU A 28 -14.80 -11.30 6.59
CA GLU A 28 -13.99 -10.60 7.60
C GLU A 28 -14.69 -9.33 8.09
N LYS A 29 -15.47 -8.70 7.21
CA LYS A 29 -16.15 -7.44 7.49
C LYS A 29 -17.43 -7.28 6.67
N GLU A 30 -18.28 -6.35 7.12
CA GLU A 30 -19.40 -5.84 6.34
C GLU A 30 -19.11 -4.39 5.97
N VAL A 31 -19.24 -4.07 4.69
CA VAL A 31 -18.97 -2.74 4.15
C VAL A 31 -20.18 -2.23 3.39
N HIS A 32 -20.45 -0.94 3.54
CA HIS A 32 -21.50 -0.27 2.77
C HIS A 32 -21.02 -0.06 1.33
N ILE A 33 -21.67 -0.73 0.38
CA ILE A 33 -21.34 -0.68 -1.05
C ILE A 33 -22.59 -0.30 -1.83
N GLY A 34 -22.61 0.90 -2.36
CA GLY A 34 -23.79 1.45 -2.99
C GLY A 34 -24.92 1.73 -1.97
N LEU A 35 -26.03 1.00 -2.03
CA LEU A 35 -27.17 1.16 -1.14
C LEU A 35 -27.29 0.03 -0.10
N GLU A 36 -26.36 -0.89 -0.05
CA GLU A 36 -26.46 -2.13 0.75
C GLU A 36 -25.19 -2.38 1.56
N ASN A 37 -25.38 -2.95 2.76
CA ASN A 37 -24.27 -3.54 3.50
C ASN A 37 -23.97 -4.93 2.93
N ARG A 38 -22.74 -5.16 2.54
CA ARG A 38 -22.29 -6.43 1.95
C ARG A 38 -21.21 -7.06 2.80
N LYS A 39 -21.37 -8.35 3.05
CA LYS A 39 -20.29 -9.17 3.61
C LYS A 39 -19.19 -9.31 2.57
N CYS A 40 -17.94 -9.20 3.02
CA CYS A 40 -16.78 -9.37 2.16
C CYS A 40 -15.59 -9.93 2.95
N PHE A 41 -14.63 -10.47 2.23
CA PHE A 41 -13.28 -10.69 2.73
C PHE A 41 -12.31 -9.83 1.93
N SER A 42 -11.18 -9.49 2.54
CA SER A 42 -10.18 -8.59 1.97
C SER A 42 -9.09 -9.39 1.26
N ALA A 43 -9.05 -9.29 -0.06
CA ALA A 43 -7.96 -9.81 -0.87
C ALA A 43 -6.97 -8.68 -1.23
N LEU A 44 -5.78 -9.04 -1.67
CA LEU A 44 -4.71 -8.13 -2.06
C LEU A 44 -4.68 -7.96 -3.57
N LEU A 45 -4.31 -6.76 -4.03
CA LEU A 45 -4.04 -6.50 -5.44
C LEU A 45 -2.62 -6.92 -5.85
N ASN A 46 -1.70 -6.94 -4.87
CA ASN A 46 -0.34 -7.43 -5.04
C ASN A 46 0.01 -8.36 -3.86
N PRO A 47 0.51 -9.57 -4.09
CA PRO A 47 0.83 -10.50 -3.00
C PRO A 47 1.90 -9.97 -2.05
N LYS A 48 2.72 -9.01 -2.47
CA LYS A 48 3.75 -8.38 -1.63
C LYS A 48 3.22 -7.23 -0.75
N ASP A 49 1.94 -6.87 -0.86
CA ASP A 49 1.35 -5.86 0.03
C ASP A 49 1.23 -6.34 1.47
N ASP A 50 1.27 -7.67 1.70
CA ASP A 50 1.42 -8.26 3.04
C ASP A 50 2.74 -9.06 3.10
N MET A 51 3.83 -8.36 3.37
CA MET A 51 5.18 -8.95 3.41
C MET A 51 5.36 -9.93 4.57
N ASP A 52 4.63 -9.78 5.65
CA ASP A 52 4.72 -10.67 6.81
C ASP A 52 4.12 -12.04 6.45
N ARG A 53 2.93 -12.08 5.86
CA ARG A 53 2.34 -13.32 5.36
C ARG A 53 3.11 -13.88 4.16
N TYR A 54 3.62 -13.02 3.27
CA TYR A 54 4.43 -13.44 2.12
C TYR A 54 5.68 -14.22 2.53
N LYS A 55 6.38 -13.78 3.58
CA LYS A 55 7.60 -14.44 4.10
C LYS A 55 7.29 -15.62 5.03
N SER A 56 6.11 -15.70 5.60
CA SER A 56 5.73 -16.69 6.58
C SER A 56 5.47 -18.06 5.94
N SER A 57 5.95 -19.12 6.57
CA SER A 57 5.61 -20.50 6.20
C SER A 57 4.24 -20.94 6.71
N ALA A 58 3.63 -20.17 7.64
CA ALA A 58 2.31 -20.45 8.19
C ALA A 58 1.16 -20.15 7.21
N TYR A 59 1.46 -19.42 6.13
CA TYR A 59 0.48 -19.03 5.12
C TYR A 59 0.89 -19.46 3.71
N ARG A 60 -0.11 -19.65 2.86
CA ARG A 60 0.06 -19.82 1.42
C ARG A 60 -0.76 -18.76 0.68
N CYS A 61 -0.14 -18.17 -0.31
CA CYS A 61 -0.83 -17.26 -1.19
C CYS A 61 -1.59 -18.05 -2.26
N VAL A 62 -2.87 -17.76 -2.41
CA VAL A 62 -3.68 -18.23 -3.53
C VAL A 62 -4.03 -17.06 -4.44
N LYS A 63 -4.04 -17.32 -5.73
CA LYS A 63 -4.54 -16.41 -6.75
C LYS A 63 -6.00 -16.73 -6.99
N LEU A 64 -6.83 -15.70 -7.00
CA LEU A 64 -8.27 -15.78 -7.25
C LEU A 64 -8.58 -15.09 -8.59
N GLU A 65 -9.29 -15.78 -9.48
CA GLU A 65 -9.76 -15.25 -10.76
C GLU A 65 -11.26 -14.95 -10.68
N LEU A 66 -11.61 -13.66 -10.55
CA LEU A 66 -12.95 -13.23 -10.20
C LEU A 66 -13.59 -12.36 -11.29
N TYR A 67 -14.92 -12.34 -11.31
CA TYR A 67 -15.65 -11.36 -12.12
C TYR A 67 -15.57 -9.97 -11.46
N PRO A 68 -15.21 -8.90 -12.20
CA PRO A 68 -15.03 -7.56 -11.66
C PRO A 68 -16.21 -7.05 -10.83
N ARG A 69 -17.43 -7.37 -11.22
CA ARG A 69 -18.67 -6.95 -10.54
C ARG A 69 -18.77 -7.35 -9.06
N TYR A 70 -17.96 -8.31 -8.61
CA TYR A 70 -17.91 -8.77 -7.22
C TYR A 70 -16.69 -8.25 -6.47
N CYS A 71 -15.89 -7.41 -7.12
CA CYS A 71 -14.63 -6.90 -6.60
C CYS A 71 -14.70 -5.37 -6.47
N PHE A 72 -14.49 -4.88 -5.27
CA PHE A 72 -14.42 -3.44 -4.99
C PHE A 72 -13.07 -3.15 -4.34
N VAL A 73 -12.48 -2.01 -4.67
CA VAL A 73 -11.20 -1.59 -4.07
C VAL A 73 -11.47 -0.46 -3.09
N ALA A 74 -10.81 -0.53 -1.94
CA ALA A 74 -10.83 0.49 -0.91
C ALA A 74 -9.43 0.67 -0.33
N ASP A 75 -9.21 1.77 0.41
CA ASP A 75 -7.95 2.00 1.12
C ASP A 75 -8.03 1.39 2.54
N SER A 76 -7.39 0.24 2.76
CA SER A 76 -7.41 -0.45 4.05
C SER A 76 -6.76 0.36 5.17
N TYR A 77 -5.85 1.29 4.85
CA TYR A 77 -5.24 2.17 5.83
C TYR A 77 -6.27 3.13 6.46
N LEU A 78 -7.23 3.63 5.64
CA LEU A 78 -8.36 4.41 6.14
C LEU A 78 -9.29 3.57 7.02
N TYR A 79 -9.49 2.28 6.69
CA TYR A 79 -10.28 1.39 7.54
C TYR A 79 -9.70 1.24 8.93
N GLU A 80 -8.41 0.94 9.03
CA GLU A 80 -7.72 0.77 10.31
C GLU A 80 -7.76 2.03 11.17
N LEU A 81 -7.55 3.20 10.57
CA LEU A 81 -7.67 4.48 11.25
C LEU A 81 -9.12 4.78 11.64
N GLY A 82 -10.06 4.47 10.76
CA GLY A 82 -11.49 4.71 10.93
C GLY A 82 -12.12 3.94 12.08
N LEU A 83 -11.54 2.78 12.48
CA LEU A 83 -11.97 2.06 13.67
C LEU A 83 -11.86 2.88 14.97
N LYS A 84 -10.98 3.91 14.99
CA LYS A 84 -10.76 4.80 16.12
C LYS A 84 -11.26 6.23 15.87
N HIS A 85 -11.47 6.59 14.61
CA HIS A 85 -11.79 7.92 14.14
C HIS A 85 -12.96 7.86 13.16
N PRO A 86 -14.22 8.10 13.62
CA PRO A 86 -15.40 7.95 12.77
C PRO A 86 -15.35 8.78 11.48
N GLU A 87 -14.78 9.99 11.54
CA GLU A 87 -14.61 10.87 10.37
C GLU A 87 -13.70 10.27 9.30
N ILE A 88 -12.76 9.40 9.69
CA ILE A 88 -11.91 8.66 8.75
C ILE A 88 -12.65 7.46 8.18
N MET A 89 -13.59 6.86 8.94
CA MET A 89 -14.43 5.79 8.44
C MET A 89 -15.32 6.25 7.29
N ASP A 90 -15.81 7.49 7.33
CA ASP A 90 -16.57 8.07 6.22
C ASP A 90 -15.70 8.16 4.95
N LEU A 91 -14.43 8.61 5.08
CA LEU A 91 -13.47 8.62 3.97
C LEU A 91 -13.17 7.20 3.44
N TYR A 92 -13.09 6.21 4.34
CA TYR A 92 -12.95 4.81 3.90
C TYR A 92 -14.15 4.38 3.04
N ILE A 93 -15.38 4.65 3.48
CA ILE A 93 -16.59 4.30 2.72
C ILE A 93 -16.61 5.01 1.37
N GLU A 94 -16.21 6.28 1.31
CA GLU A 94 -16.10 7.05 0.07
C GLU A 94 -15.00 6.50 -0.87
N SER A 95 -13.96 5.87 -0.31
CA SER A 95 -12.89 5.26 -1.11
C SER A 95 -13.33 4.00 -1.84
N VAL A 96 -14.45 3.36 -1.43
CA VAL A 96 -14.90 2.10 -2.02
C VAL A 96 -15.38 2.32 -3.46
N MET A 97 -14.70 1.70 -4.40
CA MET A 97 -15.06 1.78 -5.82
C MET A 97 -14.97 0.42 -6.52
N PRO A 98 -15.70 0.21 -7.63
CA PRO A 98 -15.53 -0.96 -8.48
C PRO A 98 -14.07 -1.11 -8.92
N ILE A 99 -13.53 -2.34 -8.93
CA ILE A 99 -12.14 -2.61 -9.31
C ILE A 99 -11.79 -2.10 -10.71
N GLU A 100 -12.77 -2.04 -11.60
CA GLU A 100 -12.61 -1.53 -12.98
C GLU A 100 -12.30 -0.03 -13.03
N ASN A 101 -12.67 0.72 -11.99
CA ASN A 101 -12.44 2.16 -11.87
C ASN A 101 -11.16 2.49 -11.09
N TYR A 102 -10.55 1.48 -10.47
CA TYR A 102 -9.36 1.68 -9.67
C TYR A 102 -8.11 1.81 -10.54
N THR A 103 -7.30 2.82 -10.24
CA THR A 103 -5.97 3.01 -10.83
C THR A 103 -4.90 2.64 -9.81
N PHE A 104 -3.97 1.76 -10.18
CA PHE A 104 -2.87 1.37 -9.31
C PHE A 104 -2.06 2.58 -8.82
N GLY A 105 -1.76 2.60 -7.52
CA GLY A 105 -1.07 3.69 -6.85
C GLY A 105 -1.97 4.85 -6.42
N LEU A 106 -3.30 4.72 -6.54
CA LEU A 106 -4.25 5.70 -5.99
C LEU A 106 -4.34 5.62 -4.46
N TYR A 107 -4.30 4.40 -3.91
CA TYR A 107 -4.35 4.14 -2.48
C TYR A 107 -3.00 3.61 -1.97
N ARG A 108 -2.66 3.97 -0.73
CA ARG A 108 -1.43 3.52 -0.09
C ARG A 108 -1.43 2.02 0.19
N LEU A 109 -2.51 1.51 0.74
CA LEU A 109 -2.72 0.08 1.02
C LEU A 109 -4.07 -0.36 0.43
N PRO A 110 -4.15 -0.57 -0.90
CA PRO A 110 -5.38 -1.00 -1.53
C PRO A 110 -5.75 -2.42 -1.09
N GLU A 111 -7.00 -2.61 -0.72
CA GLU A 111 -7.60 -3.92 -0.51
C GLU A 111 -8.69 -4.18 -1.57
N CYS A 112 -8.82 -5.42 -1.98
CA CYS A 112 -9.94 -5.85 -2.81
C CYS A 112 -11.00 -6.51 -1.93
N LEU A 113 -12.14 -5.86 -1.78
CA LEU A 113 -13.32 -6.38 -1.10
C LEU A 113 -14.05 -7.36 -2.02
N VAL A 114 -13.95 -8.65 -1.72
CA VAL A 114 -14.60 -9.71 -2.48
C VAL A 114 -15.96 -10.01 -1.84
N THR A 115 -17.02 -9.79 -2.61
CA THR A 115 -18.42 -9.87 -2.13
C THR A 115 -19.16 -11.14 -2.57
N THR A 116 -18.41 -12.15 -2.99
CA THR A 116 -18.98 -13.43 -3.46
C THR A 116 -18.23 -14.63 -2.90
N THR A 117 -18.86 -15.79 -2.92
CA THR A 117 -18.18 -17.07 -2.73
C THR A 117 -17.31 -17.37 -3.94
N VAL A 118 -16.07 -17.80 -3.69
CA VAL A 118 -15.11 -18.19 -4.73
C VAL A 118 -15.10 -19.71 -4.84
N ILE A 119 -15.41 -20.22 -6.02
CA ILE A 119 -15.44 -21.67 -6.27
C ILE A 119 -14.03 -22.22 -6.55
N PRO A 120 -13.77 -23.51 -6.36
CA PRO A 120 -12.45 -24.11 -6.55
C PRO A 120 -11.79 -23.80 -7.91
N ASP A 121 -12.55 -23.81 -8.99
CA ASP A 121 -12.05 -23.53 -10.35
C ASP A 121 -11.50 -22.11 -10.54
N GLN A 122 -11.83 -21.21 -9.62
CA GLN A 122 -11.35 -19.82 -9.60
C GLN A 122 -10.11 -19.63 -8.72
N ILE A 123 -9.62 -20.70 -8.07
CA ILE A 123 -8.53 -20.63 -7.09
C ILE A 123 -7.33 -21.42 -7.62
N SER A 124 -6.18 -20.79 -7.60
CA SER A 124 -4.91 -21.46 -7.89
C SER A 124 -3.85 -21.12 -6.84
N LEU A 125 -2.99 -22.08 -6.51
CA LEU A 125 -1.87 -21.83 -5.61
C LEU A 125 -0.82 -20.98 -6.33
N LEU A 126 -0.42 -19.87 -5.73
CA LEU A 126 0.68 -19.07 -6.24
C LEU A 126 2.02 -19.75 -5.88
N ASP A 127 2.78 -20.17 -6.90
CA ASP A 127 4.13 -20.69 -6.68
C ASP A 127 5.08 -19.50 -6.42
N ARG A 128 5.73 -19.52 -5.25
CA ARG A 128 6.71 -18.49 -4.86
C ARG A 128 7.93 -18.43 -5.78
N ARG A 129 8.18 -19.47 -6.59
CA ARG A 129 9.30 -19.53 -7.54
C ARG A 129 8.99 -18.83 -8.86
N LEU A 130 7.72 -18.70 -9.19
CA LEU A 130 7.27 -17.89 -10.31
C LEU A 130 7.11 -16.48 -9.79
N ASP A 131 8.20 -15.72 -9.78
CA ASP A 131 8.10 -14.28 -9.61
C ASP A 131 7.14 -13.76 -10.67
N SER A 132 5.92 -13.50 -10.25
CA SER A 132 4.97 -12.79 -11.09
C SER A 132 5.66 -11.53 -11.59
N PRO A 133 5.53 -11.15 -12.86
CA PRO A 133 6.13 -9.92 -13.40
C PRO A 133 5.40 -8.69 -12.84
N ILE A 134 5.43 -8.55 -11.53
CA ILE A 134 4.90 -7.39 -10.84
C ILE A 134 5.95 -6.29 -10.99
N LEU A 135 5.60 -5.26 -11.74
CA LEU A 135 6.47 -4.12 -12.06
C LEU A 135 6.93 -3.36 -10.81
N PHE A 136 6.18 -3.49 -9.70
CA PHE A 136 6.43 -2.79 -8.44
C PHE A 136 6.55 -3.81 -7.29
N ASN A 137 7.38 -3.47 -6.31
CA ASN A 137 7.57 -4.33 -5.13
C ASN A 137 6.31 -4.39 -4.26
N SER A 138 5.59 -3.26 -4.13
CA SER A 138 4.33 -3.16 -3.39
C SER A 138 3.45 -2.04 -3.93
N SER A 139 2.18 -2.06 -3.60
CA SER A 139 1.24 -0.96 -3.91
C SER A 139 1.62 0.33 -3.18
N GLU A 140 2.17 0.23 -1.97
CA GLU A 140 2.64 1.37 -1.19
C GLU A 140 3.81 2.09 -1.89
N GLU A 141 4.77 1.35 -2.44
CA GLU A 141 5.89 1.94 -3.18
C GLU A 141 5.40 2.74 -4.40
N LEU A 142 4.45 2.18 -5.13
CA LEU A 142 3.85 2.87 -6.28
C LEU A 142 3.09 4.13 -5.85
N TYR A 143 2.30 4.06 -4.77
CA TYR A 143 1.59 5.21 -4.21
C TYR A 143 2.56 6.33 -3.83
N ILE A 144 3.62 6.01 -3.08
CA ILE A 144 4.62 7.01 -2.66
C ILE A 144 5.26 7.67 -3.88
N ASN A 145 5.63 6.89 -4.89
CA ASN A 145 6.21 7.42 -6.12
C ASN A 145 5.24 8.37 -6.85
N ASN A 146 3.96 7.99 -6.95
CA ASN A 146 2.95 8.85 -7.58
C ASN A 146 2.79 10.17 -6.84
N VAL A 147 2.68 10.14 -5.51
CA VAL A 147 2.56 11.36 -4.68
C VAL A 147 3.80 12.25 -4.80
N ILE A 148 5.00 11.65 -4.82
CA ILE A 148 6.25 12.43 -5.01
C ILE A 148 6.27 13.08 -6.41
N GLU A 149 5.87 12.35 -7.45
CA GLU A 149 5.83 12.92 -8.81
C GLU A 149 4.76 14.02 -8.95
N GLU A 150 3.62 13.90 -8.28
CA GLU A 150 2.61 14.94 -8.21
C GLU A 150 3.17 16.22 -7.54
N PHE A 151 3.83 16.07 -6.40
CA PHE A 151 4.46 17.20 -5.72
C PHE A 151 5.61 17.82 -6.51
N LYS A 152 6.37 17.04 -7.29
CA LYS A 152 7.40 17.59 -8.19
C LYS A 152 6.82 18.46 -9.30
N GLN A 153 5.59 18.14 -9.76
CA GLN A 153 4.91 18.98 -10.74
C GLN A 153 4.41 20.29 -10.13
N GLU A 154 4.07 20.28 -8.84
CA GLU A 154 3.59 21.46 -8.13
C GLU A 154 4.74 22.34 -7.59
N TYR A 155 5.84 21.71 -7.15
CA TYR A 155 6.97 22.39 -6.48
C TYR A 155 8.31 22.10 -7.17
N ASP A 156 8.84 23.07 -7.86
CA ASP A 156 10.14 22.95 -8.58
C ASP A 156 11.33 22.62 -7.65
N ASP A 157 11.24 23.00 -6.36
CA ASP A 157 12.29 22.83 -5.36
C ASP A 157 12.05 21.64 -4.40
N LEU A 158 11.11 20.73 -4.73
CA LEU A 158 10.73 19.62 -3.84
C LEU A 158 11.95 18.79 -3.39
N ASN A 159 12.86 18.45 -4.31
CA ASN A 159 14.04 17.65 -3.98
C ASN A 159 14.94 18.37 -2.97
N ASP A 160 15.15 19.67 -3.13
CA ASP A 160 15.94 20.47 -2.19
C ASP A 160 15.25 20.56 -0.83
N ARG A 161 13.92 20.71 -0.79
CA ARG A 161 13.12 20.69 0.45
C ARG A 161 13.21 19.36 1.19
N LEU A 162 13.07 18.25 0.49
CA LEU A 162 13.16 16.91 1.08
C LEU A 162 14.55 16.65 1.67
N LEU A 163 15.61 16.96 0.89
CA LEU A 163 16.98 16.81 1.35
C LEU A 163 17.29 17.73 2.53
N TYR A 164 16.85 18.98 2.48
CA TYR A 164 17.04 19.92 3.58
C TYR A 164 16.38 19.43 4.86
N CYS A 165 15.11 18.99 4.81
CA CYS A 165 14.40 18.46 5.97
C CYS A 165 15.11 17.25 6.58
N PHE A 166 15.56 16.31 5.74
CA PHE A 166 16.26 15.10 6.18
C PHE A 166 17.62 15.43 6.83
N LEU A 167 18.43 16.26 6.17
CA LEU A 167 19.76 16.63 6.67
C LEU A 167 19.67 17.51 7.92
N LYS A 168 18.66 18.39 7.98
CA LYS A 168 18.41 19.21 9.18
C LYS A 168 18.00 18.33 10.36
N GLY A 169 17.11 17.36 10.19
CA GLY A 169 16.78 16.40 11.23
C GLY A 169 18.03 15.66 11.75
N SER A 170 18.91 15.26 10.84
CA SER A 170 20.20 14.63 11.20
C SER A 170 21.15 15.57 11.94
N ALA A 171 21.13 16.86 11.62
CA ALA A 171 21.91 17.86 12.33
C ALA A 171 21.34 18.15 13.73
N ASP A 172 20.02 18.24 13.86
CA ASP A 172 19.32 18.40 15.14
C ASP A 172 19.58 17.22 16.10
N GLU A 173 19.78 16.01 15.54
CA GLU A 173 20.23 14.82 16.28
C GLU A 173 21.73 14.80 16.59
N GLY A 174 22.49 15.80 16.17
CA GLY A 174 23.94 15.90 16.38
C GLY A 174 24.78 14.95 15.50
N LYS A 175 24.21 14.38 14.44
CA LYS A 175 24.93 13.52 13.47
C LYS A 175 25.71 14.33 12.45
N LEU A 176 25.20 15.50 12.11
CA LEU A 176 25.79 16.44 11.15
C LEU A 176 25.97 17.81 11.79
N GLU A 177 26.90 18.61 11.26
CA GLU A 177 27.05 20.03 11.59
C GLU A 177 26.44 20.88 10.46
N LEU A 178 25.51 21.77 10.83
CA LEU A 178 24.94 22.74 9.89
C LEU A 178 25.85 23.96 9.80
N VAL A 179 26.27 24.29 8.59
CA VAL A 179 27.01 25.53 8.25
C VAL A 179 26.12 26.34 7.32
N GLU A 180 25.67 27.49 7.80
CA GLU A 180 24.73 28.37 7.11
C GLU A 180 25.22 29.81 7.20
N GLU A 181 25.22 30.53 6.08
CA GLU A 181 25.44 31.97 6.01
C GLU A 181 24.10 32.66 5.73
N GLU A 182 23.80 33.72 6.48
CA GLU A 182 22.52 34.45 6.37
C GLU A 182 22.26 35.03 4.98
N GLU A 183 23.31 35.44 4.28
CA GLU A 183 23.25 36.06 2.94
C GLU A 183 23.30 35.05 1.79
N ASN A 184 23.55 33.77 2.09
CA ASN A 184 23.75 32.74 1.05
C ASN A 184 22.49 31.85 0.91
N SER A 185 22.12 31.60 -0.34
CA SER A 185 21.05 30.65 -0.64
C SER A 185 21.47 29.17 -0.52
N MET A 186 22.74 28.91 -0.23
CA MET A 186 23.30 27.57 -0.06
C MET A 186 23.61 27.29 1.40
N VAL A 187 23.37 26.04 1.82
CA VAL A 187 23.73 25.53 3.13
C VAL A 187 24.58 24.27 2.98
N ALA A 188 25.43 24.01 3.95
CA ALA A 188 26.23 22.80 4.02
C ALA A 188 25.95 22.03 5.30
N PHE A 189 25.80 20.72 5.17
CA PHE A 189 25.72 19.78 6.27
C PHE A 189 26.98 18.91 6.27
N VAL A 190 27.77 18.99 7.34
CA VAL A 190 29.07 18.34 7.41
C VAL A 190 29.03 17.13 8.32
N ASP A 191 29.39 15.97 7.77
CA ASP A 191 29.67 14.77 8.54
C ASP A 191 31.16 14.72 8.89
N LYS A 192 31.47 15.07 10.13
CA LYS A 192 32.87 15.08 10.63
C LYS A 192 33.46 13.68 10.76
N LYS A 193 32.63 12.63 10.87
CA LYS A 193 33.12 11.25 11.04
C LYS A 193 33.70 10.68 9.77
N ILE A 194 33.10 11.00 8.63
CA ILE A 194 33.53 10.52 7.31
C ILE A 194 34.17 11.62 6.45
N GLY A 195 34.23 12.86 6.96
CA GLY A 195 34.81 13.99 6.24
C GLY A 195 34.02 14.40 4.99
N ARG A 196 32.72 14.26 4.98
CA ARG A 196 31.83 14.56 3.84
C ARG A 196 30.94 15.76 4.12
N ALA A 197 30.80 16.64 3.15
CA ALA A 197 29.85 17.76 3.18
C ALA A 197 28.77 17.57 2.11
N PHE A 198 27.49 17.83 2.50
CA PHE A 198 26.36 17.88 1.61
C PHE A 198 25.94 19.33 1.44
N THR A 199 26.05 19.86 0.23
CA THR A 199 25.65 21.22 -0.11
C THR A 199 24.31 21.19 -0.84
N ILE A 200 23.36 21.96 -0.36
CA ILE A 200 22.03 22.07 -0.97
C ILE A 200 21.58 23.52 -1.03
N ARG A 201 20.64 23.78 -1.93
CA ARG A 201 19.99 25.09 -1.97
C ARG A 201 19.00 25.17 -0.80
N LYS A 202 19.03 26.30 -0.07
CA LYS A 202 18.06 26.55 1.00
C LYS A 202 16.66 26.71 0.39
N PRO A 203 15.68 25.90 0.83
CA PRO A 203 14.32 26.02 0.30
C PRO A 203 13.75 27.41 0.58
N LEU A 204 13.03 27.96 -0.36
CA LEU A 204 12.27 29.19 -0.15
C LEU A 204 11.17 28.96 0.91
N LYS A 205 10.95 29.93 1.77
CA LYS A 205 9.92 29.88 2.81
C LYS A 205 8.53 29.97 2.22
#